data_0f29c86981f8c00039bd9d4617a2dd7d
#
_entry.id   0f29c86981f8c00039bd9d4617a2dd7d
#
_cell.length_a   1.000
_cell.length_b   1.000
_cell.length_c   1.000
_cell.angle_alpha   90.00
_cell.angle_beta   90.00
_cell.angle_gamma   90.00
#
_symmetry.space_group_name_H-M   'P 1'
#
loop_
_entity.id
_entity.type
_entity.pdbx_description
1 polymer ?
#
loop_
_entity_poly.entity_id
_entity_poly.type
_entity_poly.pdbx_seq_one_letter_code
_entity_poly.pdbx_strand_id
1 'polypeptide(L)' 'MSYQTKVRANYLNRTAKLSFFRHRQRTGDLTRLSEETGYSISHLSNITSFRRRVNNTIANAMYNLTRRRTKNAELNLA' A
#
# COMPACT_ATOMS: atom_id res chain seq x y z
N MET A 1 -0.12 20.65 18.56
CA MET A 1 -1.28 20.72 17.68
C MET A 1 -1.88 19.37 17.50
N SER A 2 -2.94 19.14 18.22
CA SER A 2 -3.58 17.83 18.21
C SER A 2 -4.18 17.46 16.86
N TYR A 3 -4.65 18.45 16.11
CA TYR A 3 -5.24 18.17 14.81
C TYR A 3 -4.21 17.65 13.81
N GLN A 4 -2.95 18.03 13.95
CA GLN A 4 -1.90 17.54 13.08
C GLN A 4 -1.64 16.06 13.28
N THR A 5 -1.70 15.62 14.53
CA THR A 5 -1.57 14.21 14.84
C THR A 5 -2.73 13.42 14.24
N LYS A 6 -3.93 13.97 14.36
CA LYS A 6 -5.12 13.35 13.81
C LYS A 6 -5.04 13.24 12.28
N VAL A 7 -4.60 14.32 11.65
CA VAL A 7 -4.41 14.34 10.19
C VAL A 7 -3.44 13.27 9.77
N ARG A 8 -2.31 13.16 10.45
CA ARG A 8 -1.29 12.18 10.10
C ARG A 8 -1.78 10.76 10.25
N ALA A 9 -2.58 10.48 11.27
CA ALA A 9 -3.12 9.15 11.48
C ALA A 9 -4.06 8.72 10.35
N ASN A 10 -4.75 9.68 9.72
CA ASN A 10 -5.75 9.38 8.70
C ASN A 10 -5.27 9.63 7.28
N TYR A 11 -4.19 10.37 7.11
CA TYR A 11 -3.84 10.93 5.81
C TYR A 11 -2.42 10.66 5.39
N LEU A 12 -2.05 9.42 5.37
CA LEU A 12 -0.92 9.07 4.53
C LEU A 12 -1.37 9.37 3.10
N ASN A 13 -0.60 10.21 2.41
CA ASN A 13 -0.90 10.50 1.02
C ASN A 13 -0.55 9.31 0.14
N ARG A 14 -0.91 9.40 -1.15
CA ARG A 14 -0.68 8.31 -2.09
C ARG A 14 0.77 7.86 -2.15
N THR A 15 1.68 8.81 -2.15
CA THR A 15 3.11 8.52 -2.23
C THR A 15 3.59 7.80 -0.98
N ALA A 16 3.15 8.23 0.19
CA ALA A 16 3.52 7.58 1.44
C ALA A 16 2.99 6.14 1.51
N LYS A 17 1.78 5.92 1.05
CA LYS A 17 1.19 4.58 1.01
C LYS A 17 1.94 3.67 0.05
N LEU A 18 2.35 4.20 -1.09
CA LEU A 18 3.17 3.45 -2.04
C LEU A 18 4.52 3.10 -1.43
N SER A 19 5.18 4.03 -0.76
CA SER A 19 6.44 3.77 -0.10
C SER A 19 6.30 2.71 0.99
N PHE A 20 5.25 2.79 1.78
CA PHE A 20 4.96 1.79 2.80
C PHE A 20 4.84 0.41 2.17
N PHE A 21 4.13 0.30 1.07
CA PHE A 21 3.97 -0.96 0.35
C PHE A 21 5.31 -1.46 -0.19
N ARG A 22 6.08 -0.59 -0.85
CA ARG A 22 7.34 -0.98 -1.46
C ARG A 22 8.33 -1.56 -0.47
N HIS A 23 8.39 -1.00 0.72
CA HIS A 23 9.29 -1.52 1.77
C HIS A 23 8.87 -2.90 2.26
N ARG A 24 7.62 -3.28 2.06
CA ARG A 24 7.06 -4.52 2.59
C ARG A 24 6.60 -5.47 1.50
N GLN A 25 6.86 -5.13 0.26
CA GLN A 25 6.39 -5.91 -0.89
C GLN A 25 6.98 -7.32 -0.87
N ARG A 26 6.13 -8.29 -1.18
CA ARG A 26 6.51 -9.70 -1.29
C ARG A 26 6.15 -10.24 -2.67
N THR A 27 6.76 -11.35 -3.03
CA THR A 27 6.42 -12.05 -4.26
C THR A 27 4.93 -12.40 -4.24
N GLY A 28 4.24 -12.13 -5.33
CA GLY A 28 2.81 -12.42 -5.46
C GLY A 28 1.90 -11.27 -5.06
N ASP A 29 2.43 -10.22 -4.43
CA ASP A 29 1.62 -9.07 -4.02
C ASP A 29 0.98 -8.36 -5.21
N LEU A 30 1.72 -8.17 -6.28
CA LEU A 30 1.17 -7.50 -7.46
C LEU A 30 0.08 -8.34 -8.13
N THR A 31 0.22 -9.64 -8.12
CA THR A 31 -0.82 -10.54 -8.63
C THR A 31 -2.09 -10.38 -7.82
N ARG A 32 -1.97 -10.38 -6.51
CA ARG A 32 -3.11 -10.22 -5.63
C ARG A 32 -3.77 -8.85 -5.79
N LEU A 33 -2.97 -7.80 -5.89
CA LEU A 33 -3.50 -6.45 -6.12
C LEU A 33 -4.19 -6.35 -7.47
N SER A 34 -3.66 -7.02 -8.49
CA SER A 34 -4.30 -7.06 -9.80
C SER A 34 -5.70 -7.69 -9.71
N GLU A 35 -5.82 -8.76 -8.96
CA GLU A 35 -7.11 -9.42 -8.76
C GLU A 35 -8.09 -8.53 -7.99
N GLU A 36 -7.60 -7.83 -6.96
CA GLU A 36 -8.45 -6.98 -6.13
C GLU A 36 -8.87 -5.68 -6.83
N THR A 37 -7.98 -5.08 -7.60
CA THR A 37 -8.22 -3.74 -8.17
C THR A 37 -8.66 -3.76 -9.62
N GLY A 38 -8.41 -4.86 -10.32
CA GLY A 38 -8.69 -4.94 -11.76
C GLY A 38 -7.62 -4.34 -12.64
N TYR A 39 -6.57 -3.75 -12.08
CA TYR A 39 -5.46 -3.22 -12.86
C TYR A 39 -4.49 -4.34 -13.21
N SER A 40 -3.84 -4.25 -14.37
CA SER A 40 -2.88 -5.26 -14.80
C SER A 40 -1.63 -5.27 -13.92
N ILE A 41 -0.96 -6.40 -13.86
CA ILE A 41 0.30 -6.53 -13.13
C ILE A 41 1.35 -5.57 -13.72
N SER A 42 1.38 -5.41 -15.05
CA SER A 42 2.29 -4.47 -15.71
C SER A 42 2.04 -3.04 -15.25
N HIS A 43 0.78 -2.64 -15.14
CA HIS A 43 0.43 -1.30 -14.67
C HIS A 43 0.91 -1.09 -13.23
N LEU A 44 0.65 -2.06 -12.36
CA LEU A 44 1.05 -1.99 -10.96
C LEU A 44 2.58 -1.98 -10.82
N SER A 45 3.27 -2.75 -11.65
CA SER A 45 4.73 -2.77 -11.67
C SER A 45 5.31 -1.42 -12.06
N ASN A 46 4.69 -0.76 -13.06
CA ASN A 46 5.12 0.58 -13.47
C ASN A 46 4.93 1.60 -12.34
N ILE A 47 3.89 1.45 -11.53
CA ILE A 47 3.66 2.31 -10.39
C ILE A 47 4.73 2.09 -9.31
N THR A 48 5.05 0.84 -9.01
CA THR A 48 6.06 0.54 -7.98
C THR A 48 7.46 0.93 -8.43
N SER A 49 7.67 1.04 -9.73
CA SER A 49 8.95 1.52 -10.30
C SER A 49 8.98 3.03 -10.53
N PHE A 50 7.93 3.73 -10.10
CA PHE A 50 7.78 5.18 -10.25
C PHE A 50 7.72 5.65 -11.71
N ARG A 51 7.36 4.75 -12.62
CA ARG A 51 7.16 5.12 -14.03
C ARG A 51 5.78 5.71 -14.26
N ARG A 52 4.84 5.40 -13.37
CA ARG A 52 3.49 5.93 -13.40
C ARG A 52 3.09 6.42 -12.04
N ARG A 53 2.24 7.44 -12.02
CA ARG A 53 1.72 8.00 -10.79
C ARG A 53 0.68 7.03 -10.20
N VAL A 54 0.76 6.82 -8.89
CA VAL A 54 -0.21 5.99 -8.18
C VAL A 54 -1.50 6.78 -7.96
N ASN A 55 -2.66 6.12 -8.14
CA ASN A 55 -3.94 6.73 -7.81
C ASN A 55 -4.39 6.29 -6.40
N ASN A 56 -5.46 6.90 -5.91
CA ASN A 56 -5.93 6.61 -4.55
C ASN A 56 -6.40 5.16 -4.40
N THR A 57 -7.06 4.61 -5.40
CA THR A 57 -7.56 3.24 -5.36
C THR A 57 -6.42 2.24 -5.16
N ILE A 58 -5.37 2.39 -5.98
CA ILE A 58 -4.21 1.50 -5.90
C ILE A 58 -3.45 1.73 -4.61
N ALA A 59 -3.23 2.99 -4.24
CA ALA A 59 -2.51 3.32 -3.01
C ALA A 59 -3.21 2.73 -1.78
N ASN A 60 -4.52 2.85 -1.72
CA ASN A 60 -5.29 2.30 -0.60
C ASN A 60 -5.23 0.78 -0.56
N ALA A 61 -5.32 0.12 -1.73
CA ALA A 61 -5.24 -1.33 -1.79
C ALA A 61 -3.86 -1.82 -1.33
N MET A 62 -2.80 -1.16 -1.78
CA MET A 62 -1.44 -1.48 -1.37
C MET A 62 -1.25 -1.32 0.13
N TYR A 63 -1.70 -0.20 0.66
CA TYR A 63 -1.56 0.10 2.08
C TYR A 63 -2.34 -0.91 2.92
N ASN A 64 -3.57 -1.21 2.54
CA ASN A 64 -4.42 -2.14 3.28
C ASN A 64 -3.83 -3.55 3.29
N LEU A 65 -3.28 -4.00 2.18
CA LEU A 65 -2.65 -5.31 2.11
C LEU A 65 -1.47 -5.42 3.06
N THR A 66 -0.57 -4.46 3.02
CA THR A 66 0.64 -4.50 3.84
C THR A 66 0.34 -4.23 5.31
N ARG A 67 -0.61 -3.36 5.59
CA ARG A 67 -1.03 -3.06 6.96
C ARG A 67 -1.61 -4.29 7.65
N ARG A 68 -2.49 -5.02 6.97
CA ARG A 68 -3.10 -6.23 7.52
C ARG A 68 -2.05 -7.28 7.81
N ARG A 69 -1.10 -7.42 6.92
CA ARG A 69 -0.01 -8.40 7.05
C ARG A 69 0.88 -8.09 8.24
N THR A 70 1.23 -6.81 8.41
CA THR A 70 2.05 -6.37 9.53
C THR A 70 1.33 -6.61 10.86
N LYS A 71 0.05 -6.28 10.91
CA LYS A 71 -0.75 -6.48 12.11
C LYS A 71 -0.85 -7.97 12.47
N ASN A 72 -1.06 -8.82 11.48
CA ASN A 72 -1.13 -10.26 11.70
C ASN A 72 0.19 -10.80 12.22
N ALA A 73 1.30 -10.31 11.71
CA ALA A 73 2.62 -10.73 12.19
C ALA A 73 2.81 -10.35 13.66
N GLU A 74 2.39 -9.16 14.05
CA GLU A 74 2.45 -8.72 15.44
C GLU A 74 1.61 -9.60 16.35
N LEU A 75 0.41 -9.95 15.91
CA LEU A 75 -0.47 -10.82 16.67
C LEU A 75 0.12 -12.22 16.84
N ASN A 76 0.78 -12.72 15.81
CA ASN A 76 1.40 -14.03 15.86
C ASN A 76 2.61 -14.08 16.79
N LEU A 77 3.29 -12.95 16.94
CA LEU A 77 4.43 -12.86 17.85
C LEU A 77 3.99 -12.72 19.31
N ALA A 78 2.81 -12.22 19.52
CA ALA A 78 2.28 -12.07 20.87
C ALA A 78 1.81 -13.42 21.41
#